data_3e5bffd8da89296debae51114a0dccbe
#
_entry.id   3e5bffd8da89296debae51114a0dccbe
#
_cell.length_a   1.000
_cell.length_b   1.000
_cell.length_c   1.000
_cell.angle_alpha   90.00
_cell.angle_beta   90.00
_cell.angle_gamma   90.00
#
_symmetry.space_group_name_H-M   'P 1'
#
loop_
_entity.id
_entity.type
_entity.pdbx_description
1 polymer ?
#
loop_
_entity_poly.entity_id
_entity_poly.type
_entity_poly.pdbx_seq_one_letter_code
_entity_poly.pdbx_strand_id
1 'polypeptide(L)'
;MHRIVLTLLVAILVTAPGMASASLDSFLGSVNAQARVDLPGFHATVSAQFGVPVPQVEAVLGMVATPADAFMVFQLGQMTHRPPETVVHTYQAHKGKGWGVIAKELGIKPGSREFHALKSGDLVYGGGPSEGGGKGKGKGKGHKK
;
A
#
# COMPACT_ATOMS: atom_id res chain seq x y z
N MET A 1 -49.92 -22.16 -41.59
CA MET A 1 -49.12 -22.68 -40.50
C MET A 1 -47.70 -22.06 -40.64
N HIS A 2 -47.49 -20.96 -39.93
CA HIS A 2 -46.17 -20.32 -39.95
C HIS A 2 -45.50 -20.65 -38.65
N ARG A 3 -44.47 -21.47 -38.72
CA ARG A 3 -43.61 -21.76 -37.57
C ARG A 3 -42.57 -20.65 -37.48
N ILE A 4 -42.79 -19.75 -36.55
CA ILE A 4 -41.81 -18.74 -36.17
C ILE A 4 -40.77 -19.46 -35.30
N VAL A 5 -39.60 -19.74 -35.87
CA VAL A 5 -38.42 -20.19 -35.12
C VAL A 5 -37.80 -18.96 -34.48
N LEU A 6 -38.07 -18.78 -33.21
CA LEU A 6 -37.45 -17.75 -32.38
C LEU A 6 -36.06 -18.22 -32.02
N THR A 7 -35.08 -17.77 -32.79
CA THR A 7 -33.69 -18.01 -32.48
C THR A 7 -33.27 -17.13 -31.31
N LEU A 8 -33.21 -17.73 -30.11
CA LEU A 8 -32.75 -17.07 -28.91
C LEU A 8 -31.23 -16.91 -29.03
N LEU A 9 -30.76 -15.72 -29.39
CA LEU A 9 -29.36 -15.35 -29.40
C LEU A 9 -28.96 -15.12 -27.94
N VAL A 10 -28.41 -16.14 -27.30
CA VAL A 10 -27.80 -16.00 -25.98
C VAL A 10 -26.48 -15.28 -26.19
N ALA A 11 -26.48 -13.98 -25.96
CA ALA A 11 -25.26 -13.20 -25.85
C ALA A 11 -24.54 -13.62 -24.53
N ILE A 12 -23.59 -14.52 -24.64
CA ILE A 12 -22.68 -14.82 -23.53
C ILE A 12 -21.80 -13.57 -23.34
N LEU A 13 -22.18 -12.75 -22.36
CA LEU A 13 -21.35 -11.67 -21.88
C LEU A 13 -20.16 -12.30 -21.15
N VAL A 14 -19.08 -12.53 -21.87
CA VAL A 14 -17.80 -12.91 -21.27
C VAL A 14 -17.30 -11.69 -20.51
N THR A 15 -17.67 -11.59 -19.23
CA THR A 15 -16.99 -10.70 -18.32
C THR A 15 -15.59 -11.27 -18.12
N ALA A 16 -14.61 -10.74 -18.85
CA ALA A 16 -13.22 -10.98 -18.54
C ALA A 16 -13.02 -10.61 -17.05
N PRO A 17 -12.48 -11.51 -16.20
CA PRO A 17 -12.06 -11.11 -14.89
C PRO A 17 -10.99 -10.04 -15.10
N GLY A 18 -11.33 -8.78 -14.79
CA GLY A 18 -10.34 -7.72 -14.75
C GLY A 18 -9.19 -8.23 -13.89
N MET A 19 -7.99 -8.23 -14.42
CA MET A 19 -6.82 -8.46 -13.59
C MET A 19 -6.91 -7.47 -12.45
N ALA A 20 -7.20 -7.97 -11.22
CA ALA A 20 -7.17 -7.15 -10.04
C ALA A 20 -5.74 -6.68 -9.88
N SER A 21 -5.44 -5.47 -10.36
CA SER A 21 -4.21 -4.79 -10.00
C SER A 21 -4.14 -4.81 -8.48
N ALA A 22 -3.02 -5.27 -7.90
CA ALA A 22 -2.80 -5.16 -6.48
C ALA A 22 -3.13 -3.71 -6.10
N SER A 23 -4.20 -3.54 -5.33
CA SER A 23 -4.66 -2.23 -4.91
C SER A 23 -4.13 -1.95 -3.51
N LEU A 24 -4.12 -0.69 -3.12
CA LEU A 24 -3.80 -0.33 -1.75
C LEU A 24 -4.70 -1.09 -0.75
N ASP A 25 -5.98 -1.22 -1.04
CA ASP A 25 -6.92 -1.94 -0.16
C ASP A 25 -6.53 -3.42 0.03
N SER A 26 -6.10 -4.08 -1.03
CA SER A 26 -5.60 -5.46 -0.95
C SER A 26 -4.32 -5.56 -0.11
N PHE A 27 -3.41 -4.63 -0.27
CA PHE A 27 -2.20 -4.55 0.55
C PHE A 27 -2.54 -4.34 2.03
N LEU A 28 -3.39 -3.37 2.36
CA LEU A 28 -3.81 -3.08 3.73
C LEU A 28 -4.56 -4.26 4.35
N GLY A 29 -5.40 -4.94 3.58
CA GLY A 29 -6.08 -6.18 4.00
C GLY A 29 -5.09 -7.28 4.37
N SER A 30 -4.04 -7.45 3.60
CA SER A 30 -2.96 -8.40 3.87
C SER A 30 -2.18 -8.06 5.15
N VAL A 31 -1.84 -6.79 5.35
CA VAL A 31 -1.16 -6.33 6.59
C VAL A 31 -2.04 -6.58 7.81
N ASN A 32 -3.33 -6.25 7.74
CA ASN A 32 -4.28 -6.50 8.83
C ASN A 32 -4.42 -8.00 9.13
N ALA A 33 -4.46 -8.85 8.12
CA ALA A 33 -4.55 -10.29 8.31
C ALA A 33 -3.31 -10.83 9.04
N GLN A 34 -2.12 -10.39 8.68
CA GLN A 34 -0.88 -10.79 9.34
C GLN A 34 -0.84 -10.29 10.80
N ALA A 35 -1.22 -9.05 11.05
CA ALA A 35 -1.26 -8.49 12.39
C ALA A 35 -2.27 -9.19 13.32
N ARG A 36 -3.38 -9.70 12.80
CA ARG A 36 -4.34 -10.49 13.58
C ARG A 36 -3.78 -11.83 14.03
N VAL A 37 -2.92 -12.42 13.23
CA VAL A 37 -2.28 -13.70 13.56
C VAL A 37 -1.18 -13.49 14.59
N ASP A 38 -0.40 -12.43 14.45
CA ASP A 38 0.74 -12.13 15.33
C ASP A 38 0.89 -10.62 15.52
N LEU A 39 0.22 -10.06 16.51
CA LEU A 39 0.29 -8.65 16.83
C LEU A 39 1.67 -8.24 17.39
N PRO A 40 2.31 -8.99 18.28
CA PRO A 40 3.68 -8.69 18.70
C PRO A 40 4.68 -8.71 17.54
N GLY A 41 4.54 -9.66 16.62
CA GLY A 41 5.35 -9.71 15.40
C GLY A 41 5.10 -8.51 14.49
N PHE A 42 3.88 -8.02 14.40
CA PHE A 42 3.57 -6.76 13.70
C PHE A 42 4.29 -5.56 14.33
N HIS A 43 4.26 -5.42 15.67
CA HIS A 43 4.98 -4.34 16.37
C HIS A 43 6.48 -4.39 16.06
N ALA A 44 7.07 -5.58 16.16
CA ALA A 44 8.50 -5.77 15.88
C ALA A 44 8.86 -5.46 14.42
N THR A 45 8.00 -5.88 13.49
CA THR A 45 8.20 -5.65 12.05
C THR A 45 8.16 -4.17 11.71
N VAL A 46 7.16 -3.44 12.18
CA VAL A 46 7.02 -1.99 11.95
C VAL A 46 8.16 -1.22 12.62
N SER A 47 8.49 -1.59 13.87
CA SER A 47 9.62 -1.01 14.60
C SER A 47 10.94 -1.15 13.83
N ALA A 48 11.25 -2.34 13.35
CA ALA A 48 12.47 -2.61 12.60
C ALA A 48 12.48 -1.92 11.22
N GLN A 49 11.35 -1.94 10.52
CA GLN A 49 11.24 -1.38 9.17
C GLN A 49 11.41 0.14 9.16
N PHE A 50 10.82 0.83 10.10
CA PHE A 50 10.81 2.31 10.16
C PHE A 50 11.82 2.88 11.16
N GLY A 51 12.55 2.04 11.88
CA GLY A 51 13.55 2.48 12.87
C GLY A 51 12.94 3.23 14.06
N VAL A 52 11.73 2.85 14.47
CA VAL A 52 11.01 3.46 15.61
C VAL A 52 10.88 2.47 16.76
N PRO A 53 10.89 2.92 18.03
CA PRO A 53 10.72 2.01 19.16
C PRO A 53 9.31 1.40 19.19
N VAL A 54 9.20 0.15 19.66
CA VAL A 54 7.92 -0.56 19.80
C VAL A 54 6.86 0.25 20.56
N PRO A 55 7.17 0.94 21.67
CA PRO A 55 6.17 1.78 22.36
C PRO A 55 5.57 2.87 21.46
N GLN A 56 6.31 3.40 20.50
CA GLN A 56 5.78 4.37 19.54
C GLN A 56 4.83 3.71 18.54
N VAL A 57 5.10 2.49 18.12
CA VAL A 57 4.19 1.71 17.29
C VAL A 57 2.86 1.46 18.02
N GLU A 58 2.94 1.05 19.28
CA GLU A 58 1.77 0.83 20.15
C GLU A 58 0.96 2.10 20.38
N ALA A 59 1.63 3.23 20.59
CA ALA A 59 0.97 4.53 20.74
C ALA A 59 0.20 4.92 19.45
N VAL A 60 0.79 4.75 18.28
CA VAL A 60 0.11 5.02 17.01
C VAL A 60 -1.06 4.07 16.78
N LEU A 61 -0.92 2.78 17.13
CA LEU A 61 -2.01 1.81 17.08
C LEU A 61 -3.23 2.24 17.89
N GLY A 62 -3.00 2.86 19.05
CA GLY A 62 -4.07 3.40 19.88
C GLY A 62 -4.81 4.62 19.30
N MET A 63 -4.26 5.23 18.26
CA MET A 63 -4.80 6.45 17.64
C MET A 63 -5.44 6.22 16.26
N VAL A 64 -5.33 5.02 15.71
CA VAL A 64 -5.86 4.66 14.40
C VAL A 64 -6.82 3.48 14.49
N ALA A 65 -7.55 3.20 13.41
CA ALA A 65 -8.59 2.18 13.42
C ALA A 65 -8.06 0.74 13.28
N THR A 66 -6.98 0.55 12.52
CA THR A 66 -6.45 -0.78 12.20
C THR A 66 -4.92 -0.82 12.23
N PRO A 67 -4.31 -2.02 12.38
CA PRO A 67 -2.87 -2.16 12.27
C PRO A 67 -2.30 -1.67 10.93
N ALA A 68 -3.01 -1.91 9.82
CA ALA A 68 -2.61 -1.39 8.51
C ALA A 68 -2.60 0.15 8.48
N ASP A 69 -3.53 0.81 9.18
CA ASP A 69 -3.51 2.27 9.30
C ASP A 69 -2.28 2.76 10.08
N ALA A 70 -1.88 2.05 11.13
CA ALA A 70 -0.64 2.36 11.84
C ALA A 70 0.59 2.22 10.93
N PHE A 71 0.67 1.15 10.14
CA PHE A 71 1.70 0.99 9.11
C PHE A 71 1.72 2.20 8.16
N MET A 72 0.56 2.63 7.67
CA MET A 72 0.45 3.76 6.75
C MET A 72 0.89 5.09 7.38
N VAL A 73 0.68 5.28 8.67
CA VAL A 73 1.19 6.46 9.39
C VAL A 73 2.71 6.54 9.28
N PHE A 74 3.41 5.45 9.55
CA PHE A 74 4.88 5.42 9.44
C PHE A 74 5.35 5.49 8.00
N GLN A 75 4.67 4.79 7.07
CA GLN A 75 5.00 4.80 5.65
C GLN A 75 4.88 6.21 5.05
N LEU A 76 3.79 6.91 5.29
CA LEU A 76 3.61 8.28 4.82
C LEU A 76 4.54 9.26 5.55
N GLY A 77 4.80 9.04 6.82
CA GLY A 77 5.78 9.83 7.57
C GLY A 77 7.17 9.74 6.93
N GLN A 78 7.60 8.56 6.56
CA GLN A 78 8.87 8.34 5.86
C GLN A 78 8.88 8.98 4.46
N MET A 79 7.82 8.79 3.68
CA MET A 79 7.71 9.34 2.32
C MET A 79 7.68 10.87 2.29
N THR A 80 7.13 11.50 3.31
CA THR A 80 6.96 12.95 3.39
C THR A 80 7.95 13.65 4.32
N HIS A 81 8.85 12.88 4.96
CA HIS A 81 9.78 13.37 5.98
C HIS A 81 9.06 14.12 7.13
N ARG A 82 7.90 13.61 7.55
CA ARG A 82 7.10 14.15 8.64
C ARG A 82 7.04 13.20 9.81
N PRO A 83 6.99 13.71 11.04
CA PRO A 83 6.85 12.85 12.21
C PRO A 83 5.48 12.13 12.22
N PRO A 84 5.39 10.94 12.80
CA PRO A 84 4.15 10.16 12.86
C PRO A 84 2.95 10.94 13.43
N GLU A 85 3.18 11.81 14.39
CA GLU A 85 2.14 12.64 15.03
C GLU A 85 1.44 13.55 14.02
N THR A 86 2.21 14.13 13.10
CA THR A 86 1.65 14.96 12.00
C THR A 86 0.77 14.12 11.08
N VAL A 87 1.19 12.91 10.76
CA VAL A 87 0.41 12.00 9.92
C VAL A 87 -0.87 11.56 10.62
N VAL A 88 -0.79 11.22 11.91
CA VAL A 88 -1.96 10.86 12.72
C VAL A 88 -2.95 12.01 12.78
N HIS A 89 -2.48 13.23 13.00
CA HIS A 89 -3.34 14.42 13.01
C HIS A 89 -4.07 14.58 11.66
N THR A 90 -3.36 14.44 10.55
CA THR A 90 -3.95 14.51 9.20
C THR A 90 -4.93 13.36 8.97
N TYR A 91 -4.61 12.14 9.42
CA TYR A 91 -5.49 10.99 9.36
C TYR A 91 -6.81 11.23 10.11
N GLN A 92 -6.74 11.77 11.32
CA GLN A 92 -7.92 12.06 12.14
C GLN A 92 -8.78 13.16 11.51
N ALA A 93 -8.17 14.19 10.96
CA ALA A 93 -8.87 15.29 10.27
C ALA A 93 -9.59 14.84 9.00
N HIS A 94 -9.10 13.78 8.33
CA HIS A 94 -9.62 13.25 7.07
C HIS A 94 -10.15 11.82 7.20
N LYS A 95 -10.58 11.44 8.40
CA LYS A 95 -11.08 10.09 8.68
C LYS A 95 -12.22 9.73 7.73
N GLY A 96 -12.11 8.55 7.10
CA GLY A 96 -13.08 8.06 6.13
C GLY A 96 -12.91 8.56 4.69
N LYS A 97 -11.96 9.47 4.42
CA LYS A 97 -11.69 9.97 3.06
C LYS A 97 -10.65 9.14 2.29
N GLY A 98 -9.99 8.20 2.93
CA GLY A 98 -8.99 7.31 2.34
C GLY A 98 -7.57 7.89 2.31
N TRP A 99 -6.61 6.99 2.17
CA TRP A 99 -5.18 7.29 2.24
C TRP A 99 -4.68 8.15 1.08
N GLY A 100 -5.32 8.11 -0.08
CA GLY A 100 -4.99 8.98 -1.22
C GLY A 100 -5.23 10.46 -0.90
N VAL A 101 -6.30 10.78 -0.17
CA VAL A 101 -6.58 12.16 0.29
C VAL A 101 -5.56 12.59 1.34
N ILE A 102 -5.29 11.73 2.32
CA ILE A 102 -4.31 11.99 3.38
C ILE A 102 -2.92 12.23 2.79
N ALA A 103 -2.51 11.41 1.82
CA ALA A 103 -1.24 11.57 1.11
C ALA A 103 -1.12 12.94 0.40
N LYS A 104 -2.18 13.37 -0.26
CA LYS A 104 -2.22 14.70 -0.90
C LYS A 104 -2.09 15.83 0.11
N GLU A 105 -2.80 15.74 1.23
CA GLU A 105 -2.72 16.74 2.33
C GLU A 105 -1.31 16.80 2.94
N LEU A 106 -0.59 15.67 2.96
CA LEU A 106 0.79 15.62 3.42
C LEU A 106 1.81 16.11 2.39
N GLY A 107 1.37 16.43 1.17
CA GLY A 107 2.20 16.99 0.12
C GLY A 107 2.69 16.00 -0.94
N ILE A 108 2.18 14.77 -0.95
CA ILE A 108 2.45 13.82 -2.03
C ILE A 108 1.61 14.23 -3.24
N LYS A 109 2.28 14.61 -4.33
CA LYS A 109 1.60 15.11 -5.53
C LYS A 109 0.89 13.98 -6.27
N PRO A 110 -0.40 14.15 -6.66
CA PRO A 110 -1.06 13.26 -7.59
C PRO A 110 -0.23 13.14 -8.88
N GLY A 111 -0.06 11.90 -9.37
CA GLY A 111 0.76 11.64 -10.55
C GLY A 111 2.26 11.45 -10.27
N SER A 112 2.73 11.68 -9.05
CA SER A 112 4.09 11.34 -8.65
C SER A 112 4.30 9.82 -8.57
N ARG A 113 5.56 9.37 -8.60
CA ARG A 113 5.91 7.95 -8.43
C ARG A 113 5.41 7.43 -7.07
N GLU A 114 5.59 8.21 -6.03
CA GLU A 114 5.17 7.90 -4.66
C GLU A 114 3.64 7.74 -4.58
N PHE A 115 2.89 8.60 -5.23
CA PHE A 115 1.43 8.52 -5.27
C PHE A 115 0.95 7.29 -6.06
N HIS A 116 1.61 6.96 -7.16
CA HIS A 116 1.31 5.75 -7.92
C HIS A 116 1.61 4.48 -7.15
N ALA A 117 2.77 4.40 -6.47
CA ALA A 117 3.12 3.27 -5.61
C ALA A 117 2.09 3.09 -4.48
N LEU A 118 1.65 4.20 -3.87
CA LEU A 118 0.62 4.17 -2.85
C LEU A 118 -0.69 3.60 -3.39
N LYS A 119 -1.18 4.10 -4.50
CA LYS A 119 -2.48 3.68 -5.08
C LYS A 119 -2.48 2.25 -5.59
N SER A 120 -1.38 1.79 -6.14
CA SER A 120 -1.24 0.42 -6.63
C SER A 120 -0.98 -0.60 -5.51
N GLY A 121 -0.71 -0.13 -4.29
CA GLY A 121 -0.30 -1.02 -3.20
C GLY A 121 1.10 -1.60 -3.38
N ASP A 122 1.93 -0.94 -4.19
CA ASP A 122 3.35 -1.29 -4.37
C ASP A 122 4.17 -0.77 -3.19
N LEU A 123 3.84 -1.31 -2.03
CA LEU A 123 4.44 -1.02 -0.74
C LEU A 123 4.99 -2.31 -0.14
N VAL A 124 6.01 -2.19 0.69
CA VAL A 124 6.65 -3.33 1.33
C VAL A 124 6.33 -3.35 2.82
N TYR A 125 5.81 -4.48 3.30
CA TYR A 125 5.64 -4.76 4.70
C TYR A 125 6.60 -5.89 5.11
N GLY A 126 7.42 -5.64 6.13
CA GLY A 126 8.40 -6.60 6.62
C GLY A 126 9.69 -6.67 5.80
N GLY A 127 9.88 -5.77 4.86
CA GLY A 127 11.18 -5.53 4.24
C GLY A 127 12.08 -4.76 5.20
N GLY A 128 13.36 -5.17 5.31
CA GLY A 128 14.37 -4.32 5.91
C GLY A 128 14.43 -2.97 5.17
N PRO A 129 15.17 -1.97 5.70
CA PRO A 129 15.32 -0.69 5.02
C PRO A 129 15.66 -0.97 3.55
N SER A 130 14.80 -0.54 2.64
CA SER A 130 15.03 -0.68 1.21
C SER A 130 16.24 0.19 0.88
N GLU A 131 17.42 -0.44 0.92
CA GLU A 131 18.52 0.07 0.13
C GLU A 131 17.98 0.22 -1.28
N GLY A 132 17.97 1.44 -1.76
CA GLY A 132 17.53 1.76 -3.10
C GLY A 132 18.25 0.83 -4.07
N GLY A 133 17.55 -0.22 -4.50
CA GLY A 133 18.03 -1.18 -5.48
C GLY A 133 18.14 -0.49 -6.83
N GLY A 134 19.17 0.30 -7.00
CA GLY A 134 19.70 0.60 -8.31
C GLY A 134 20.18 -0.71 -8.89
N LYS A 135 19.35 -1.40 -9.67
CA LYS A 135 19.80 -2.43 -10.60
C LYS A 135 20.66 -1.74 -11.65
N GLY A 136 21.89 -1.46 -11.30
CA GLY A 136 22.94 -1.19 -12.25
C GLY A 136 23.20 -2.48 -13.03
N LYS A 137 22.59 -2.61 -14.20
CA LYS A 137 23.04 -3.58 -15.18
C LYS A 137 24.39 -3.13 -15.70
N GLY A 138 25.43 -3.47 -14.98
CA GLY A 138 26.80 -3.38 -15.48
C GLY A 138 26.99 -4.36 -16.61
N LYS A 139 26.81 -3.90 -17.84
CA LYS A 139 27.28 -4.63 -19.02
C LYS A 139 28.79 -4.40 -19.12
N GLY A 140 29.56 -5.26 -18.49
CA GLY A 140 31.00 -5.34 -18.73
C GLY A 140 31.25 -5.81 -20.16
N LYS A 141 31.62 -4.91 -21.05
CA LYS A 141 32.27 -5.28 -22.28
C LYS A 141 33.73 -5.51 -21.98
N GLY A 142 34.14 -6.78 -21.91
CA GLY A 142 35.53 -7.15 -21.92
C GLY A 142 36.17 -6.75 -23.27
N HIS A 143 37.15 -5.89 -23.23
CA HIS A 143 38.06 -5.71 -24.35
C HIS A 143 39.14 -6.75 -24.25
N LYS A 144 39.19 -7.65 -25.23
CA LYS A 144 40.36 -8.48 -25.49
C LYS A 144 41.37 -7.66 -26.31
N LYS A 145 42.58 -7.57 -25.85
CA LYS A 145 43.76 -7.60 -26.72
C LYS A 145 44.39 -8.94 -26.60
#